data_4815b73a284846908b05209fbd3c19b0
#
_entry.id   4815b73a284846908b05209fbd3c19b0
#
_cell.length_a   1.000
_cell.length_b   1.000
_cell.length_c   1.000
_cell.angle_alpha   90.00
_cell.angle_beta   90.00
_cell.angle_gamma   90.00
#
_symmetry.space_group_name_H-M   'P 1'
#
loop_
_entity.id
_entity.type
_entity.pdbx_description
1 polymer ?
#
loop_
_entity_poly.entity_id
_entity_poly.type
_entity_poly.pdbx_seq_one_letter_code
_entity_poly.pdbx_strand_id
1 'polypeptide(L)'
;MTLKDKLGIVLITYNRKDFLEKTFQQIFANNSPIKDFEITILNNASTDGTDDLINEYCLKIPNLKHIKNKINIGGNANIVKAYTEYSNKDYIWLLCDNDTYNWDSWHEVENAIENDFDCILTKNCKNTNSEIFHQANFAPSCIYKTKNITTTVVENMYDNIRNLFPHLALIAKNINDGNKFYIVKKDIVNIGINPELKTMYIRDLIQDEVPKSRRMIFWSVGFFNSIELIKDRKKQIEIIDGLRHFHKSLFELFKTIIIYNQELRDDYFYNLQQIFRVLSFKQKLKFILAYIFVKISRKNYKYWFIRYKEEWEEYFKSVNEQKYIDKLSAELKGKKVLLYGAGLTANVLLENYDFSKLNIIGICDKKFEKEDREEYFYNLKTISPKEVKNLDFDVILFTLKEFEKIKQILKNDGINKKMISAVKLSNKYVLRV
;
A
#
# COMPACT_ATOMS: atom_id res chain seq x y z
N MET A 1 6.09 35.84 -9.89
CA MET A 1 5.90 34.89 -8.79
C MET A 1 6.52 33.58 -9.21
N THR A 2 7.51 33.08 -8.48
CA THR A 2 8.20 31.83 -8.83
C THR A 2 7.35 30.63 -8.42
N LEU A 3 7.68 29.43 -8.91
CA LEU A 3 7.01 28.20 -8.48
C LEU A 3 7.12 28.00 -6.95
N LYS A 4 8.26 28.35 -6.35
CA LYS A 4 8.48 28.31 -4.90
C LYS A 4 7.50 29.18 -4.10
N ASP A 5 7.05 30.29 -4.71
CA ASP A 5 6.08 31.17 -4.09
C ASP A 5 4.66 30.60 -4.15
N LYS A 6 4.36 29.77 -5.16
CA LYS A 6 3.04 29.20 -5.41
C LYS A 6 2.77 27.88 -4.72
N LEU A 7 3.78 27.02 -4.51
CA LEU A 7 3.61 25.69 -3.96
C LEU A 7 4.11 25.59 -2.51
N GLY A 8 3.21 25.27 -1.59
CA GLY A 8 3.51 24.87 -0.21
C GLY A 8 3.66 23.37 -0.11
N ILE A 9 4.67 22.91 0.62
CA ILE A 9 4.93 21.49 0.85
C ILE A 9 4.83 21.23 2.35
N VAL A 10 4.01 20.26 2.74
CA VAL A 10 3.86 19.82 4.13
C VAL A 10 4.20 18.33 4.21
N LEU A 11 5.18 17.97 5.05
CA LEU A 11 5.55 16.60 5.32
C LEU A 11 5.09 16.22 6.71
N ILE A 12 4.28 15.16 6.82
CA ILE A 12 3.78 14.65 8.09
C ILE A 12 4.62 13.49 8.59
N THR A 13 4.87 13.44 9.91
CA THR A 13 5.65 12.37 10.54
C THR A 13 5.19 12.07 11.97
N TYR A 14 5.42 10.81 12.41
CA TYR A 14 5.24 10.38 13.80
C TYR A 14 6.06 9.13 14.10
N ASN A 15 7.01 9.23 15.05
CA ASN A 15 7.85 8.11 15.50
C ASN A 15 8.50 7.33 14.34
N ARG A 16 9.22 8.05 13.47
CA ARG A 16 9.78 7.50 12.22
C ARG A 16 11.11 8.14 11.84
N LYS A 17 12.00 8.29 12.83
CA LYS A 17 13.32 8.91 12.64
C LYS A 17 14.05 8.40 11.40
N ASP A 18 14.26 7.09 11.31
CA ASP A 18 15.08 6.48 10.24
C ASP A 18 14.46 6.61 8.84
N PHE A 19 13.13 6.67 8.77
CA PHE A 19 12.42 6.88 7.51
C PHE A 19 12.47 8.32 7.08
N LEU A 20 12.22 9.22 8.00
CA LEU A 20 12.29 10.65 7.76
C LEU A 20 13.69 11.05 7.30
N GLU A 21 14.75 10.46 7.88
CA GLU A 21 16.11 10.69 7.45
C GLU A 21 16.34 10.28 5.99
N LYS A 22 15.87 9.08 5.60
CA LYS A 22 15.93 8.63 4.19
C LYS A 22 15.12 9.52 3.26
N THR A 23 13.99 10.02 3.72
CA THR A 23 13.17 10.98 2.97
C THR A 23 13.91 12.31 2.81
N PHE A 24 14.53 12.84 3.85
CA PHE A 24 15.34 14.04 3.79
C PHE A 24 16.53 13.90 2.81
N GLN A 25 17.21 12.76 2.82
CA GLN A 25 18.28 12.47 1.85
C GLN A 25 17.82 12.53 0.40
N GLN A 26 16.55 12.22 0.10
CA GLN A 26 15.98 12.30 -1.24
C GLN A 26 15.50 13.71 -1.59
N ILE A 27 14.75 14.37 -0.69
CA ILE A 27 14.14 15.68 -0.99
C ILE A 27 15.15 16.83 -0.96
N PHE A 28 16.27 16.68 -0.21
CA PHE A 28 17.35 17.65 -0.14
C PHE A 28 18.59 17.25 -0.97
N ALA A 29 18.51 16.17 -1.76
CA ALA A 29 19.55 15.79 -2.70
C ALA A 29 19.82 16.89 -3.75
N ASN A 30 21.03 16.94 -4.30
CA ASN A 30 21.40 17.95 -5.30
C ASN A 30 20.51 17.95 -6.54
N ASN A 31 20.01 16.80 -6.94
CA ASN A 31 19.10 16.61 -8.09
C ASN A 31 17.63 16.77 -7.74
N SER A 32 17.29 17.04 -6.49
CA SER A 32 15.90 17.27 -6.10
C SER A 32 15.42 18.66 -6.52
N PRO A 33 14.35 18.76 -7.29
CA PRO A 33 13.80 20.06 -7.72
C PRO A 33 13.14 20.85 -6.59
N ILE A 34 12.80 20.17 -5.48
CA ILE A 34 12.10 20.78 -4.33
C ILE A 34 13.02 21.15 -3.16
N LYS A 35 14.33 20.91 -3.28
CA LYS A 35 15.30 21.13 -2.18
C LYS A 35 15.31 22.55 -1.62
N ASP A 36 14.99 23.52 -2.47
CA ASP A 36 14.97 24.94 -2.11
C ASP A 36 13.57 25.49 -1.85
N PHE A 37 12.52 24.63 -1.83
CA PHE A 37 11.17 25.03 -1.47
C PHE A 37 11.03 25.18 0.04
N GLU A 38 10.08 26.01 0.46
CA GLU A 38 9.65 26.00 1.85
C GLU A 38 8.91 24.69 2.15
N ILE A 39 9.46 23.91 3.08
CA ILE A 39 8.89 22.63 3.51
C ILE A 39 8.57 22.72 5.01
N THR A 40 7.31 22.49 5.36
CA THR A 40 6.88 22.42 6.75
C THR A 40 6.80 20.97 7.19
N ILE A 41 7.60 20.59 8.20
CA ILE A 41 7.49 19.29 8.83
C ILE A 41 6.47 19.36 9.96
N LEU A 42 5.38 18.64 9.83
CA LEU A 42 4.34 18.54 10.84
C LEU A 42 4.54 17.26 11.67
N ASN A 43 5.26 17.39 12.78
CA ASN A 43 5.58 16.32 13.71
C ASN A 43 4.42 16.08 14.68
N ASN A 44 3.84 14.90 14.67
CA ASN A 44 2.68 14.53 15.48
C ASN A 44 3.05 14.10 16.91
N ALA A 45 3.89 14.87 17.59
CA ALA A 45 4.40 14.61 18.94
C ALA A 45 5.25 13.33 19.05
N SER A 46 6.22 13.14 18.16
CA SER A 46 7.17 12.02 18.19
C SER A 46 8.00 11.96 19.47
N THR A 47 8.39 10.74 19.87
CA THR A 47 9.16 10.43 21.09
C THR A 47 10.38 9.54 20.84
N ASP A 48 10.71 9.24 19.57
CA ASP A 48 11.77 8.31 19.14
C ASP A 48 13.06 8.99 18.64
N GLY A 49 13.22 10.29 18.91
CA GLY A 49 14.33 11.10 18.38
C GLY A 49 14.07 11.70 16.99
N THR A 50 12.86 11.55 16.44
CA THR A 50 12.43 12.24 15.21
C THR A 50 12.54 13.76 15.36
N ASP A 51 12.22 14.30 16.51
CA ASP A 51 12.28 15.72 16.85
C ASP A 51 13.70 16.28 16.74
N ASP A 52 14.67 15.56 17.30
CA ASP A 52 16.09 15.94 17.27
C ASP A 52 16.63 15.94 15.84
N LEU A 53 16.26 14.93 15.04
CA LEU A 53 16.60 14.87 13.61
C LEU A 53 16.06 16.08 12.85
N ILE A 54 14.79 16.45 13.05
CA ILE A 54 14.18 17.60 12.37
C ILE A 54 14.92 18.89 12.76
N ASN A 55 15.20 19.09 14.04
CA ASN A 55 15.91 20.26 14.55
C ASN A 55 17.32 20.36 13.95
N GLU A 56 18.05 19.25 13.84
CA GLU A 56 19.36 19.20 13.18
C GLU A 56 19.28 19.64 11.71
N TYR A 57 18.27 19.19 10.97
CA TYR A 57 18.09 19.59 9.58
C TYR A 57 17.65 21.04 9.43
N CYS A 58 16.84 21.57 10.33
CA CYS A 58 16.45 22.99 10.35
C CYS A 58 17.66 23.92 10.54
N LEU A 59 18.72 23.50 11.23
CA LEU A 59 19.95 24.27 11.35
C LEU A 59 20.75 24.34 10.02
N LYS A 60 20.61 23.33 9.16
CA LYS A 60 21.34 23.19 7.89
C LYS A 60 20.53 23.74 6.69
N ILE A 61 19.21 23.73 6.78
CA ILE A 61 18.29 24.03 5.67
C ILE A 61 17.37 25.17 6.07
N PRO A 62 17.68 26.41 5.64
CA PRO A 62 16.96 27.62 6.11
C PRO A 62 15.46 27.67 5.76
N ASN A 63 15.04 26.96 4.72
CA ASN A 63 13.66 26.89 4.25
C ASN A 63 12.86 25.70 4.82
N LEU A 64 13.44 24.96 5.77
CA LEU A 64 12.75 23.91 6.49
C LEU A 64 12.14 24.47 7.79
N LYS A 65 10.84 24.25 7.97
CA LYS A 65 10.08 24.67 9.16
C LYS A 65 9.66 23.44 9.98
N HIS A 66 9.82 23.50 11.28
CA HIS A 66 9.41 22.45 12.21
C HIS A 66 8.19 22.90 13.03
N ILE A 67 7.11 22.17 12.94
CA ILE A 67 5.91 22.33 13.76
C ILE A 67 5.65 21.03 14.49
N LYS A 68 5.63 21.09 15.82
CA LYS A 68 5.36 19.93 16.68
C LYS A 68 3.99 20.07 17.34
N ASN A 69 3.16 19.04 17.21
CA ASN A 69 1.92 18.95 17.97
C ASN A 69 2.23 18.77 19.47
N LYS A 70 1.35 19.29 20.34
CA LYS A 70 1.48 19.09 21.79
C LYS A 70 1.27 17.64 22.22
N ILE A 71 0.40 16.95 21.49
CA ILE A 71 0.05 15.53 21.68
C ILE A 71 -0.08 14.85 20.32
N ASN A 72 -0.01 13.55 20.26
CA ASN A 72 -0.38 12.78 19.08
C ASN A 72 -1.91 12.89 18.88
N ILE A 73 -2.31 13.56 17.80
CA ILE A 73 -3.73 13.76 17.42
C ILE A 73 -4.24 12.68 16.46
N GLY A 74 -3.40 11.69 16.11
CA GLY A 74 -3.69 10.67 15.13
C GLY A 74 -3.33 11.08 13.69
N GLY A 75 -3.00 10.09 12.85
CA GLY A 75 -2.52 10.33 11.47
C GLY A 75 -3.54 11.05 10.61
N ASN A 76 -4.82 10.66 10.65
CA ASN A 76 -5.88 11.31 9.88
C ASN A 76 -6.11 12.77 10.30
N ALA A 77 -6.11 13.05 11.60
CA ALA A 77 -6.22 14.43 12.11
C ALA A 77 -5.01 15.26 11.70
N ASN A 78 -3.82 14.66 11.69
CA ASN A 78 -2.61 15.33 11.23
C ASN A 78 -2.64 15.64 9.72
N ILE A 79 -3.22 14.76 8.90
CA ILE A 79 -3.50 15.02 7.48
C ILE A 79 -4.46 16.21 7.30
N VAL A 80 -5.57 16.21 8.03
CA VAL A 80 -6.55 17.31 7.97
C VAL A 80 -5.90 18.63 8.38
N LYS A 81 -5.14 18.63 9.48
CA LYS A 81 -4.38 19.77 9.96
C LYS A 81 -3.41 20.31 8.91
N ALA A 82 -2.69 19.43 8.21
CA ALA A 82 -1.78 19.82 7.15
C ALA A 82 -2.49 20.63 6.05
N TYR A 83 -3.64 20.18 5.60
CA TYR A 83 -4.41 20.88 4.57
C TYR A 83 -5.08 22.17 5.07
N THR A 84 -5.49 22.24 6.32
CA THR A 84 -6.29 23.37 6.84
C THR A 84 -5.45 24.51 7.40
N GLU A 85 -4.32 24.19 8.04
CA GLU A 85 -3.52 25.19 8.74
C GLU A 85 -2.28 25.65 7.96
N TYR A 86 -1.82 24.83 6.99
CA TYR A 86 -0.55 25.11 6.27
C TYR A 86 -0.72 25.32 4.77
N SER A 87 -1.95 25.56 4.31
CA SER A 87 -2.28 25.85 2.91
C SER A 87 -2.23 27.35 2.60
N ASN A 88 -1.11 28.00 2.88
CA ASN A 88 -0.94 29.46 2.75
C ASN A 88 -0.43 29.92 1.38
N LYS A 89 -0.25 29.01 0.43
CA LYS A 89 0.16 29.27 -0.95
C LYS A 89 -0.94 28.87 -1.94
N ASP A 90 -0.76 29.14 -3.23
CA ASP A 90 -1.76 28.81 -4.25
C ASP A 90 -2.02 27.31 -4.37
N TYR A 91 -0.98 26.50 -4.12
CA TYR A 91 -1.02 25.05 -4.15
C TYR A 91 -0.44 24.45 -2.89
N ILE A 92 -0.93 23.26 -2.53
CA ILE A 92 -0.40 22.47 -1.42
C ILE A 92 -0.11 21.04 -1.86
N TRP A 93 1.04 20.53 -1.45
CA TRP A 93 1.44 19.13 -1.60
C TRP A 93 1.72 18.51 -0.25
N LEU A 94 0.98 17.46 0.11
CA LEU A 94 1.20 16.68 1.32
C LEU A 94 2.16 15.52 1.02
N LEU A 95 3.23 15.39 1.80
CA LEU A 95 4.20 14.31 1.75
C LEU A 95 4.13 13.45 3.01
N CYS A 96 4.51 12.18 2.89
CA CYS A 96 4.71 11.27 3.99
C CYS A 96 6.20 10.96 4.18
N ASP A 97 6.55 10.54 5.36
CA ASP A 97 7.93 10.35 5.83
C ASP A 97 8.62 9.06 5.36
N ASN A 98 7.95 8.24 4.56
CA ASN A 98 8.48 6.94 4.12
C ASN A 98 8.37 6.69 2.62
N ASP A 99 8.08 7.72 1.85
CA ASP A 99 7.90 7.61 0.42
C ASP A 99 9.24 7.72 -0.34
N THR A 100 9.21 7.30 -1.60
CA THR A 100 10.34 7.42 -2.52
C THR A 100 9.97 8.31 -3.70
N TYR A 101 10.95 9.04 -4.22
CA TYR A 101 10.72 10.06 -5.23
C TYR A 101 11.50 9.77 -6.51
N ASN A 102 10.85 10.04 -7.66
CA ASN A 102 11.46 10.09 -8.99
C ASN A 102 11.13 11.45 -9.63
N TRP A 103 12.12 12.25 -9.91
CA TRP A 103 11.94 13.61 -10.36
C TRP A 103 11.84 13.77 -11.90
N ASP A 104 11.89 12.68 -12.67
CA ASP A 104 11.88 12.72 -14.15
C ASP A 104 10.72 13.53 -14.75
N SER A 105 9.55 13.48 -14.13
CA SER A 105 8.35 14.19 -14.57
C SER A 105 8.06 15.49 -13.80
N TRP A 106 9.01 16.01 -13.01
CA TRP A 106 8.78 17.22 -12.23
C TRP A 106 8.45 18.44 -13.08
N HIS A 107 9.10 18.60 -14.24
CA HIS A 107 8.79 19.67 -15.20
C HIS A 107 7.32 19.70 -15.62
N GLU A 108 6.61 18.56 -15.56
CA GLU A 108 5.18 18.48 -15.84
C GLU A 108 4.34 19.10 -14.71
N VAL A 109 4.80 18.98 -13.44
CA VAL A 109 4.16 19.66 -12.29
C VAL A 109 4.32 21.18 -12.43
N GLU A 110 5.53 21.65 -12.77
CA GLU A 110 5.81 23.07 -13.01
C GLU A 110 4.87 23.63 -14.07
N ASN A 111 4.82 22.98 -15.22
CA ASN A 111 3.96 23.36 -16.33
C ASN A 111 2.46 23.33 -15.95
N ALA A 112 2.02 22.34 -15.16
CA ALA A 112 0.63 22.26 -14.71
C ALA A 112 0.24 23.38 -13.75
N ILE A 113 1.14 23.80 -12.87
CA ILE A 113 0.94 24.96 -11.98
C ILE A 113 0.91 26.27 -12.78
N GLU A 114 1.80 26.42 -13.76
CA GLU A 114 1.82 27.59 -14.64
C GLU A 114 0.53 27.72 -15.48
N ASN A 115 -0.01 26.60 -15.94
CA ASN A 115 -1.26 26.55 -16.70
C ASN A 115 -2.51 26.43 -15.83
N ASP A 116 -2.39 26.70 -14.54
CA ASP A 116 -3.49 26.86 -13.60
C ASP A 116 -4.41 25.64 -13.43
N PHE A 117 -3.85 24.41 -13.50
CA PHE A 117 -4.61 23.19 -13.20
C PHE A 117 -5.06 23.18 -11.74
N ASP A 118 -6.25 22.62 -11.46
CA ASP A 118 -6.83 22.63 -10.12
C ASP A 118 -6.34 21.49 -9.23
N CYS A 119 -5.99 20.35 -9.85
CA CYS A 119 -5.44 19.19 -9.19
C CYS A 119 -4.39 18.53 -10.10
N ILE A 120 -3.23 18.23 -9.55
CA ILE A 120 -2.12 17.61 -10.28
C ILE A 120 -1.85 16.25 -9.63
N LEU A 121 -2.02 15.17 -10.39
CA LEU A 121 -1.66 13.83 -9.93
C LEU A 121 -0.17 13.59 -10.17
N THR A 122 0.55 13.28 -9.08
CA THR A 122 1.98 12.93 -9.07
C THR A 122 2.22 11.46 -9.38
N LYS A 123 1.15 10.73 -9.69
CA LYS A 123 1.17 9.34 -10.15
C LYS A 123 0.48 9.21 -11.50
N ASN A 124 1.09 8.40 -12.37
CA ASN A 124 0.50 8.11 -13.68
C ASN A 124 -0.75 7.24 -13.53
N CYS A 125 -1.81 7.62 -14.23
CA CYS A 125 -3.04 6.84 -14.33
C CYS A 125 -3.84 7.27 -15.59
N LYS A 126 -4.90 6.54 -15.88
CA LYS A 126 -5.82 6.95 -16.93
C LYS A 126 -6.65 8.15 -16.46
N ASN A 127 -6.95 9.07 -17.37
CA ASN A 127 -7.80 10.23 -17.09
C ASN A 127 -9.29 9.82 -17.03
N THR A 128 -9.65 9.05 -16.02
CA THR A 128 -11.02 8.64 -15.69
C THR A 128 -11.30 8.94 -14.22
N ASN A 129 -12.56 9.23 -13.86
CA ASN A 129 -12.90 9.50 -12.45
C ASN A 129 -12.50 8.33 -11.53
N SER A 130 -12.61 7.11 -12.02
CA SER A 130 -12.24 5.91 -11.26
C SER A 130 -10.74 5.87 -10.96
N GLU A 131 -9.88 6.00 -11.97
CA GLU A 131 -8.42 5.94 -11.80
C GLU A 131 -7.92 7.12 -10.94
N ILE A 132 -8.41 8.34 -11.21
CA ILE A 132 -8.09 9.55 -10.46
C ILE A 132 -8.46 9.37 -8.97
N PHE A 133 -9.69 8.95 -8.68
CA PHE A 133 -10.15 8.75 -7.30
C PHE A 133 -9.34 7.66 -6.57
N HIS A 134 -9.00 6.58 -7.29
CA HIS A 134 -8.19 5.51 -6.71
C HIS A 134 -6.75 5.92 -6.44
N GLN A 135 -6.12 6.71 -7.32
CA GLN A 135 -4.79 7.24 -7.05
C GLN A 135 -4.78 8.22 -5.89
N ALA A 136 -5.82 9.04 -5.77
CA ALA A 136 -5.95 10.03 -4.71
C ALA A 136 -6.09 9.42 -3.29
N ASN A 137 -6.35 8.11 -3.14
CA ASN A 137 -6.39 7.50 -1.82
C ASN A 137 -4.99 7.44 -1.15
N PHE A 138 -3.93 7.55 -1.93
CA PHE A 138 -2.59 7.81 -1.45
C PHE A 138 -2.37 9.32 -1.39
N ALA A 139 -2.39 9.92 -0.19
CA ALA A 139 -2.41 11.36 -0.01
C ALA A 139 -1.31 12.13 -0.76
N PRO A 140 -0.04 11.66 -0.82
CA PRO A 140 1.01 12.31 -1.60
C PRO A 140 0.81 12.29 -3.12
N SER A 141 -0.15 11.52 -3.64
CA SER A 141 -0.39 11.42 -5.08
C SER A 141 -1.03 12.65 -5.71
N CYS A 142 -1.43 13.64 -4.92
CA CYS A 142 -2.12 14.83 -5.42
C CYS A 142 -1.53 16.12 -4.87
N ILE A 143 -1.35 17.11 -5.76
CA ILE A 143 -1.14 18.51 -5.44
C ILE A 143 -2.46 19.23 -5.73
N TYR A 144 -2.97 19.98 -4.75
CA TYR A 144 -4.25 20.65 -4.87
C TYR A 144 -4.11 22.17 -4.85
N LYS A 145 -4.92 22.87 -5.64
CA LYS A 145 -5.14 24.29 -5.44
C LYS A 145 -5.79 24.55 -4.09
N THR A 146 -5.22 25.45 -3.31
CA THR A 146 -5.69 25.77 -1.95
C THR A 146 -7.08 26.43 -1.93
N LYS A 147 -7.45 27.17 -2.98
CA LYS A 147 -8.82 27.68 -3.13
C LYS A 147 -9.92 26.62 -3.09
N ASN A 148 -9.59 25.37 -3.38
CA ASN A 148 -10.52 24.23 -3.33
C ASN A 148 -10.70 23.66 -1.93
N ILE A 149 -9.90 24.10 -0.95
CA ILE A 149 -10.03 23.74 0.47
C ILE A 149 -11.06 24.67 1.11
N THR A 150 -12.33 24.41 0.85
CA THR A 150 -13.46 25.20 1.37
C THR A 150 -13.91 24.66 2.74
N THR A 151 -14.69 25.46 3.49
CA THR A 151 -15.27 25.05 4.76
C THR A 151 -16.00 23.71 4.64
N THR A 152 -16.83 23.52 3.62
CA THR A 152 -17.55 22.25 3.38
C THR A 152 -16.61 21.07 3.14
N VAL A 153 -15.48 21.27 2.46
CA VAL A 153 -14.47 20.21 2.29
C VAL A 153 -13.85 19.86 3.63
N VAL A 154 -13.52 20.86 4.44
CA VAL A 154 -12.95 20.66 5.77
C VAL A 154 -13.94 19.93 6.69
N GLU A 155 -15.23 20.31 6.69
CA GLU A 155 -16.28 19.61 7.42
C GLU A 155 -16.33 18.13 7.00
N ASN A 156 -16.36 17.84 5.70
CA ASN A 156 -16.33 16.46 5.18
C ASN A 156 -15.05 15.70 5.59
N MET A 157 -13.90 16.36 5.70
CA MET A 157 -12.67 15.76 6.20
C MET A 157 -12.82 15.36 7.68
N TYR A 158 -13.41 16.22 8.51
CA TYR A 158 -13.65 15.93 9.93
C TYR A 158 -14.70 14.84 10.12
N ASP A 159 -15.76 14.79 9.34
CA ASP A 159 -16.77 13.73 9.38
C ASP A 159 -16.14 12.35 9.07
N ASN A 160 -15.11 12.31 8.24
CA ASN A 160 -14.38 11.10 7.87
C ASN A 160 -13.08 10.88 8.67
N ILE A 161 -12.84 11.61 9.75
CA ILE A 161 -11.57 11.54 10.50
C ILE A 161 -11.33 10.15 11.12
N ARG A 162 -12.37 9.42 11.45
CA ARG A 162 -12.29 8.03 11.94
C ARG A 162 -12.01 7.02 10.85
N ASN A 163 -12.16 7.40 9.59
CA ASN A 163 -11.93 6.58 8.40
C ASN A 163 -10.55 6.88 7.83
N LEU A 164 -9.99 5.98 7.01
CA LEU A 164 -8.61 6.13 6.54
C LEU A 164 -8.36 7.27 5.56
N PHE A 165 -9.40 7.89 5.01
CA PHE A 165 -9.26 8.76 3.83
C PHE A 165 -9.95 10.13 3.97
N PRO A 166 -9.68 10.92 5.03
CA PRO A 166 -10.30 12.24 5.14
C PRO A 166 -9.96 13.16 3.94
N HIS A 167 -8.76 13.03 3.38
CA HIS A 167 -8.29 13.81 2.23
C HIS A 167 -9.04 13.53 0.91
N LEU A 168 -9.76 12.41 0.79
CA LEU A 168 -10.59 12.13 -0.37
C LEU A 168 -11.75 13.11 -0.55
N ALA A 169 -12.09 13.90 0.46
CA ALA A 169 -13.02 15.01 0.31
C ALA A 169 -12.52 16.04 -0.71
N LEU A 170 -11.19 16.27 -0.82
CA LEU A 170 -10.61 17.17 -1.81
C LEU A 170 -10.80 16.68 -3.24
N ILE A 171 -10.52 15.38 -3.50
CA ILE A 171 -10.70 14.82 -4.84
C ILE A 171 -12.17 14.78 -5.22
N ALA A 172 -13.06 14.47 -4.27
CA ALA A 172 -14.51 14.49 -4.50
C ALA A 172 -15.00 15.89 -4.89
N LYS A 173 -14.52 16.93 -4.21
CA LYS A 173 -14.79 18.35 -4.56
C LYS A 173 -14.35 18.67 -5.99
N ASN A 174 -13.11 18.32 -6.36
CA ASN A 174 -12.57 18.57 -7.69
C ASN A 174 -13.37 17.85 -8.79
N ILE A 175 -13.78 16.60 -8.56
CA ILE A 175 -14.62 15.84 -9.49
C ILE A 175 -16.03 16.45 -9.62
N ASN A 176 -16.62 16.92 -8.52
CA ASN A 176 -17.96 17.56 -8.51
C ASN A 176 -17.99 18.88 -9.27
N ASP A 177 -16.93 19.65 -9.13
CA ASP A 177 -16.84 20.98 -9.77
C ASP A 177 -16.42 20.89 -11.25
N GLY A 178 -16.06 19.70 -11.74
CA GLY A 178 -15.53 19.55 -13.10
C GLY A 178 -14.17 20.24 -13.30
N ASN A 179 -13.37 20.30 -12.23
CA ASN A 179 -12.08 20.96 -12.22
C ASN A 179 -11.07 20.27 -13.16
N LYS A 180 -10.03 21.01 -13.55
CA LYS A 180 -9.00 20.54 -14.48
C LYS A 180 -7.98 19.69 -13.75
N PHE A 181 -7.81 18.43 -14.19
CA PHE A 181 -6.79 17.51 -13.72
C PHE A 181 -5.60 17.48 -14.68
N TYR A 182 -4.40 17.49 -14.13
CA TYR A 182 -3.18 17.14 -14.82
C TYR A 182 -2.66 15.78 -14.27
N ILE A 183 -2.21 14.89 -15.12
CA ILE A 183 -1.70 13.57 -14.73
C ILE A 183 -0.30 13.45 -15.31
N VAL A 184 0.71 13.27 -14.46
CA VAL A 184 2.11 13.11 -14.89
C VAL A 184 2.31 11.82 -15.69
N LYS A 185 3.27 11.81 -16.61
CA LYS A 185 3.57 10.64 -17.44
C LYS A 185 4.32 9.55 -16.71
N LYS A 186 5.11 9.91 -15.70
CA LYS A 186 5.83 8.96 -14.83
C LYS A 186 5.55 9.31 -13.38
N ASP A 187 5.43 8.30 -12.53
CA ASP A 187 5.25 8.49 -11.09
C ASP A 187 6.38 9.33 -10.50
N ILE A 188 6.04 10.40 -9.81
CA ILE A 188 6.96 11.25 -9.05
C ILE A 188 7.12 10.70 -7.64
N VAL A 189 6.01 10.31 -6.99
CA VAL A 189 6.02 9.78 -5.64
C VAL A 189 5.56 8.33 -5.65
N ASN A 190 6.28 7.47 -4.93
CA ASN A 190 5.93 6.07 -4.77
C ASN A 190 5.84 5.73 -3.29
N ILE A 191 4.88 4.87 -2.96
CA ILE A 191 4.70 4.35 -1.59
C ILE A 191 5.98 3.63 -1.21
N GLY A 192 6.64 4.07 -0.15
CA GLY A 192 7.78 3.39 0.41
C GLY A 192 7.33 2.06 1.03
N ILE A 193 7.85 0.96 0.48
CA ILE A 193 7.63 -0.37 1.06
C ILE A 193 8.72 -0.58 2.10
N ASN A 194 8.36 -0.54 3.37
CA ASN A 194 9.26 -1.00 4.42
C ASN A 194 8.75 -2.31 5.03
N PRO A 195 9.45 -3.43 4.82
CA PRO A 195 9.10 -4.71 5.40
C PRO A 195 9.19 -4.74 6.93
N GLU A 196 9.97 -3.83 7.55
CA GLU A 196 10.15 -3.74 9.01
C GLU A 196 9.04 -2.97 9.73
N LEU A 197 8.21 -2.22 8.99
CA LEU A 197 7.12 -1.44 9.60
C LEU A 197 5.89 -2.29 9.86
N LYS A 198 5.82 -2.84 11.04
CA LYS A 198 4.69 -3.65 11.53
C LYS A 198 3.36 -2.91 11.61
N THR A 199 3.32 -1.58 11.49
CA THR A 199 2.09 -0.82 11.78
C THR A 199 2.10 0.56 11.15
N MET A 200 1.47 0.73 9.99
CA MET A 200 1.61 2.01 9.31
C MET A 200 0.48 3.03 9.46
N TYR A 201 -0.78 2.68 9.63
CA TYR A 201 -1.84 3.68 9.45
C TYR A 201 -2.91 3.76 10.54
N ILE A 202 -3.00 2.79 11.42
CA ILE A 202 -4.06 2.74 12.43
C ILE A 202 -3.51 2.81 13.86
N ARG A 203 -2.18 2.60 14.03
CA ARG A 203 -1.52 2.69 15.33
C ARG A 203 -1.72 4.04 16.01
N ASP A 204 -1.76 5.10 15.20
CA ASP A 204 -1.79 6.48 15.71
C ASP A 204 -3.15 6.95 16.19
N LEU A 205 -4.22 6.24 15.83
CA LEU A 205 -5.60 6.59 16.22
C LEU A 205 -6.15 5.74 17.35
N ILE A 206 -5.66 4.51 17.46
CA ILE A 206 -6.18 3.53 18.39
C ILE A 206 -5.00 2.69 18.85
N GLN A 207 -4.68 2.76 20.13
CA GLN A 207 -3.60 2.03 20.77
C GLN A 207 -3.47 0.56 20.32
N ASP A 208 -2.32 -0.04 20.49
CA ASP A 208 -1.75 -1.31 20.01
C ASP A 208 -2.68 -2.56 19.80
N GLU A 209 -3.95 -2.48 20.14
CA GLU A 209 -4.88 -3.61 20.22
C GLU A 209 -5.93 -3.69 19.11
N VAL A 210 -5.84 -2.88 18.03
CA VAL A 210 -6.85 -2.96 16.97
C VAL A 210 -6.65 -4.22 16.14
N PRO A 211 -7.58 -5.17 16.16
CA PRO A 211 -7.49 -6.35 15.30
C PRO A 211 -7.33 -5.97 13.82
N LYS A 212 -6.53 -6.75 13.08
CA LYS A 212 -6.28 -6.55 11.63
C LYS A 212 -7.57 -6.47 10.80
N SER A 213 -8.63 -7.15 11.23
CA SER A 213 -9.97 -7.08 10.70
C SER A 213 -10.54 -5.67 10.67
N ARG A 214 -10.32 -4.88 11.71
CA ARG A 214 -10.77 -3.48 11.75
C ARG A 214 -10.13 -2.60 10.68
N ARG A 215 -8.90 -2.87 10.25
CA ARG A 215 -8.23 -2.11 9.20
C ARG A 215 -8.97 -2.18 7.87
N MET A 216 -9.39 -3.37 7.47
CA MET A 216 -10.15 -3.56 6.24
C MET A 216 -11.53 -2.89 6.31
N ILE A 217 -12.12 -2.83 7.50
CA ILE A 217 -13.39 -2.16 7.74
C ILE A 217 -13.24 -0.66 7.62
N PHE A 218 -12.26 -0.04 8.29
CA PHE A 218 -11.98 1.39 8.16
C PHE A 218 -11.67 1.76 6.72
N TRP A 219 -10.87 0.94 6.02
CA TRP A 219 -10.61 1.14 4.61
C TRP A 219 -11.90 1.12 3.78
N SER A 220 -12.72 0.08 3.93
CA SER A 220 -13.94 -0.07 3.12
C SER A 220 -14.98 1.01 3.46
N VAL A 221 -15.29 1.21 4.72
CA VAL A 221 -16.28 2.23 5.14
C VAL A 221 -15.81 3.62 4.74
N GLY A 222 -14.55 3.97 5.01
CA GLY A 222 -13.99 5.28 4.68
C GLY A 222 -13.96 5.55 3.18
N PHE A 223 -13.58 4.57 2.38
CA PHE A 223 -13.54 4.69 0.93
C PHE A 223 -14.95 4.88 0.34
N PHE A 224 -15.93 4.06 0.77
CA PHE A 224 -17.31 4.17 0.29
C PHE A 224 -18.00 5.46 0.78
N ASN A 225 -17.74 5.91 2.01
CA ASN A 225 -18.22 7.20 2.48
C ASN A 225 -17.62 8.36 1.68
N SER A 226 -16.36 8.26 1.29
CA SER A 226 -15.73 9.28 0.43
C SER A 226 -16.33 9.30 -0.97
N ILE A 227 -16.73 8.15 -1.53
CA ILE A 227 -17.47 8.09 -2.82
C ILE A 227 -18.85 8.76 -2.70
N GLU A 228 -19.50 8.68 -1.54
CA GLU A 228 -20.79 9.33 -1.31
C GLU A 228 -20.72 10.85 -1.46
N LEU A 229 -19.56 11.46 -1.24
CA LEU A 229 -19.34 12.89 -1.48
C LEU A 229 -19.41 13.29 -2.96
N ILE A 230 -19.32 12.33 -3.89
CA ILE A 230 -19.51 12.56 -5.32
C ILE A 230 -21.00 12.74 -5.61
N LYS A 231 -21.39 13.91 -6.15
CA LYS A 231 -22.80 14.24 -6.39
C LYS A 231 -23.39 13.47 -7.58
N ASP A 232 -22.60 13.24 -8.62
CA ASP A 232 -23.03 12.52 -9.82
C ASP A 232 -23.05 11.02 -9.60
N ARG A 233 -24.25 10.45 -9.66
CA ARG A 233 -24.47 9.01 -9.46
C ARG A 233 -23.74 8.12 -10.47
N LYS A 234 -23.58 8.56 -11.72
CA LYS A 234 -22.86 7.80 -12.74
C LYS A 234 -21.39 7.71 -12.40
N LYS A 235 -20.79 8.82 -11.95
CA LYS A 235 -19.40 8.86 -11.48
C LYS A 235 -19.18 7.98 -10.25
N GLN A 236 -20.12 7.96 -9.28
CA GLN A 236 -20.04 7.04 -8.14
C GLN A 236 -19.99 5.58 -8.60
N ILE A 237 -20.88 5.20 -9.53
CA ILE A 237 -20.94 3.83 -10.08
C ILE A 237 -19.65 3.47 -10.80
N GLU A 238 -19.12 4.39 -11.62
CA GLU A 238 -17.84 4.23 -12.33
C GLU A 238 -16.69 3.97 -11.36
N ILE A 239 -16.58 4.77 -10.30
CA ILE A 239 -15.53 4.62 -9.29
C ILE A 239 -15.62 3.26 -8.58
N ILE A 240 -16.83 2.84 -8.20
CA ILE A 240 -17.04 1.54 -7.54
C ILE A 240 -16.74 0.38 -8.51
N ASP A 241 -17.17 0.46 -9.76
CA ASP A 241 -16.89 -0.57 -10.75
C ASP A 241 -15.38 -0.67 -11.08
N GLY A 242 -14.65 0.43 -10.95
CA GLY A 242 -13.19 0.45 -11.09
C GLY A 242 -12.45 -0.35 -10.01
N LEU A 243 -13.05 -0.58 -8.84
CA LEU A 243 -12.45 -1.42 -7.80
C LEU A 243 -12.16 -2.86 -8.25
N ARG A 244 -12.81 -3.33 -9.30
CA ARG A 244 -12.50 -4.64 -9.93
C ARG A 244 -11.06 -4.75 -10.43
N HIS A 245 -10.38 -3.65 -10.72
CA HIS A 245 -8.98 -3.66 -11.15
C HIS A 245 -8.03 -4.03 -10.01
N PHE A 246 -8.41 -3.73 -8.77
CA PHE A 246 -7.66 -4.08 -7.56
C PHE A 246 -8.09 -5.42 -6.95
N HIS A 247 -9.24 -5.94 -7.37
CA HIS A 247 -9.81 -7.21 -6.91
C HIS A 247 -10.29 -8.00 -8.11
N LYS A 248 -10.18 -9.33 -8.07
CA LYS A 248 -10.63 -10.23 -9.16
C LYS A 248 -12.04 -9.92 -9.67
N SER A 249 -12.92 -9.44 -8.78
CA SER A 249 -14.26 -8.95 -9.11
C SER A 249 -14.85 -8.17 -7.94
N LEU A 250 -15.91 -7.37 -8.17
CA LEU A 250 -16.68 -6.75 -7.10
C LEU A 250 -17.30 -7.77 -6.13
N PHE A 251 -17.70 -8.95 -6.62
CA PHE A 251 -18.21 -10.02 -5.77
C PHE A 251 -17.17 -10.48 -4.76
N GLU A 252 -15.93 -10.72 -5.19
CA GLU A 252 -14.82 -11.10 -4.32
C GLU A 252 -14.48 -9.99 -3.33
N LEU A 253 -14.50 -8.72 -3.77
CA LEU A 253 -14.34 -7.58 -2.86
C LEU A 253 -15.42 -7.56 -1.78
N PHE A 254 -16.68 -7.65 -2.16
CA PHE A 254 -17.79 -7.63 -1.21
C PHE A 254 -17.75 -8.82 -0.26
N LYS A 255 -17.45 -10.00 -0.77
CA LYS A 255 -17.23 -11.19 0.06
C LYS A 255 -16.14 -10.95 1.11
N THR A 256 -15.01 -10.36 0.70
CA THR A 256 -13.92 -10.00 1.60
C THR A 256 -14.39 -9.02 2.68
N ILE A 257 -15.04 -7.93 2.29
CA ILE A 257 -15.57 -6.92 3.23
C ILE A 257 -16.54 -7.56 4.23
N ILE A 258 -17.47 -8.40 3.77
CA ILE A 258 -18.46 -9.04 4.61
C ILE A 258 -17.80 -9.98 5.63
N ILE A 259 -16.81 -10.75 5.22
CA ILE A 259 -16.09 -11.67 6.12
C ILE A 259 -15.36 -10.91 7.21
N TYR A 260 -14.61 -9.85 6.86
CA TYR A 260 -13.91 -9.05 7.86
C TYR A 260 -14.84 -8.34 8.83
N ASN A 261 -16.02 -7.88 8.35
CA ASN A 261 -17.01 -7.26 9.21
C ASN A 261 -17.65 -8.25 10.19
N GLN A 262 -17.67 -9.55 9.91
CA GLN A 262 -18.21 -10.56 10.85
C GLN A 262 -17.42 -10.65 12.17
N GLU A 263 -16.15 -10.27 12.17
CA GLU A 263 -15.33 -10.24 13.38
C GLU A 263 -15.72 -9.09 14.33
N LEU A 264 -16.42 -8.08 13.83
CA LEU A 264 -16.95 -6.94 14.62
C LEU A 264 -18.45 -7.16 14.88
N ARG A 265 -18.78 -7.77 16.00
CA ARG A 265 -20.18 -8.13 16.31
C ARG A 265 -21.09 -6.91 16.43
N ASP A 266 -20.61 -5.84 17.05
CA ASP A 266 -21.47 -4.70 17.42
C ASP A 266 -21.72 -3.71 16.28
N ASP A 267 -20.73 -3.51 15.39
CA ASP A 267 -20.83 -2.54 14.29
C ASP A 267 -21.11 -3.18 12.92
N TYR A 268 -21.33 -4.49 12.88
CA TYR A 268 -21.40 -5.26 11.63
C TYR A 268 -22.44 -4.72 10.65
N PHE A 269 -23.69 -4.57 11.10
CA PHE A 269 -24.77 -4.10 10.23
C PHE A 269 -24.60 -2.64 9.85
N TYR A 270 -24.17 -1.81 10.77
CA TYR A 270 -23.91 -0.39 10.52
C TYR A 270 -22.87 -0.21 9.42
N ASN A 271 -21.75 -0.90 9.51
CA ASN A 271 -20.68 -0.83 8.51
C ASN A 271 -21.14 -1.32 7.13
N LEU A 272 -21.86 -2.43 7.08
CA LEU A 272 -22.40 -2.93 5.82
C LEU A 272 -23.45 -1.98 5.22
N GLN A 273 -24.26 -1.34 6.05
CA GLN A 273 -25.24 -0.34 5.61
C GLN A 273 -24.57 0.89 4.99
N GLN A 274 -23.48 1.38 5.58
CA GLN A 274 -22.69 2.50 5.04
C GLN A 274 -22.21 2.21 3.61
N ILE A 275 -21.72 0.99 3.38
CA ILE A 275 -21.29 0.55 2.05
C ILE A 275 -22.49 0.38 1.12
N PHE A 276 -23.52 -0.33 1.58
CA PHE A 276 -24.67 -0.72 0.76
C PHE A 276 -25.45 0.48 0.21
N ARG A 277 -25.56 1.57 0.95
CA ARG A 277 -26.33 2.75 0.52
C ARG A 277 -25.73 3.41 -0.72
N VAL A 278 -24.40 3.37 -0.90
CA VAL A 278 -23.69 3.99 -2.02
C VAL A 278 -23.76 3.14 -3.29
N LEU A 279 -24.12 1.86 -3.19
CA LEU A 279 -24.15 0.93 -4.31
C LEU A 279 -25.32 1.19 -5.27
N SER A 280 -25.09 1.02 -6.57
CA SER A 280 -26.16 0.93 -7.58
C SER A 280 -26.96 -0.36 -7.42
N PHE A 281 -28.12 -0.48 -8.06
CA PHE A 281 -28.95 -1.67 -8.00
C PHE A 281 -28.19 -2.95 -8.39
N LYS A 282 -27.43 -2.93 -9.50
CA LYS A 282 -26.61 -4.07 -9.94
C LYS A 282 -25.51 -4.42 -8.94
N GLN A 283 -24.89 -3.42 -8.33
CA GLN A 283 -23.85 -3.61 -7.30
C GLN A 283 -24.47 -4.14 -6.01
N LYS A 284 -25.67 -3.66 -5.62
CA LYS A 284 -26.43 -4.19 -4.48
C LYS A 284 -26.77 -5.66 -4.64
N LEU A 285 -27.19 -6.09 -5.82
CA LEU A 285 -27.43 -7.52 -6.11
C LEU A 285 -26.14 -8.34 -5.92
N LYS A 286 -25.01 -7.88 -6.42
CA LYS A 286 -23.72 -8.55 -6.21
C LYS A 286 -23.35 -8.61 -4.72
N PHE A 287 -23.62 -7.53 -3.99
CA PHE A 287 -23.36 -7.47 -2.55
C PHE A 287 -24.24 -8.47 -1.78
N ILE A 288 -25.54 -8.53 -2.08
CA ILE A 288 -26.48 -9.48 -1.48
C ILE A 288 -26.07 -10.92 -1.78
N LEU A 289 -25.71 -11.23 -3.04
CA LEU A 289 -25.22 -12.55 -3.41
C LEU A 289 -23.94 -12.93 -2.65
N ALA A 290 -23.01 -11.99 -2.48
CA ALA A 290 -21.81 -12.19 -1.68
C ALA A 290 -22.17 -12.45 -0.20
N TYR A 291 -23.14 -11.70 0.34
CA TYR A 291 -23.62 -11.87 1.71
C TYR A 291 -24.24 -13.26 1.92
N ILE A 292 -25.15 -13.66 1.03
CA ILE A 292 -25.80 -14.99 1.06
C ILE A 292 -24.72 -16.08 0.94
N PHE A 293 -23.80 -15.94 0.02
CA PHE A 293 -22.70 -16.89 -0.18
C PHE A 293 -21.86 -17.07 1.10
N VAL A 294 -21.49 -15.96 1.75
CA VAL A 294 -20.73 -15.99 3.00
C VAL A 294 -21.54 -16.66 4.14
N LYS A 295 -22.85 -16.41 4.21
CA LYS A 295 -23.71 -16.98 5.25
C LYS A 295 -24.00 -18.48 5.04
N ILE A 296 -24.19 -18.91 3.79
CA ILE A 296 -24.47 -20.34 3.46
C ILE A 296 -23.20 -21.15 3.47
N SER A 297 -22.09 -20.62 3.03
CA SER A 297 -20.81 -21.29 3.14
C SER A 297 -20.44 -21.40 4.61
N ARG A 298 -20.83 -22.48 5.26
CA ARG A 298 -20.50 -22.82 6.66
C ARG A 298 -18.99 -22.90 6.94
N LYS A 299 -18.14 -22.52 5.99
CA LYS A 299 -16.69 -22.45 6.11
C LYS A 299 -16.34 -21.11 6.74
N ASN A 300 -15.76 -21.14 7.93
CA ASN A 300 -15.07 -19.99 8.50
C ASN A 300 -13.92 -19.63 7.56
N TYR A 301 -14.13 -18.68 6.66
CA TYR A 301 -13.06 -18.12 5.86
C TYR A 301 -12.21 -17.23 6.74
N LYS A 302 -11.03 -17.68 7.11
CA LYS A 302 -10.03 -16.82 7.70
C LYS A 302 -9.23 -16.19 6.56
N TYR A 303 -9.37 -14.87 6.36
CA TYR A 303 -8.52 -14.13 5.43
C TYR A 303 -7.24 -13.76 6.15
N TRP A 304 -6.12 -14.17 5.54
CA TRP A 304 -4.82 -13.77 6.01
C TRP A 304 -4.32 -12.64 5.12
N PHE A 305 -4.18 -11.47 5.71
CA PHE A 305 -3.45 -10.36 5.11
C PHE A 305 -2.00 -10.52 5.53
N ILE A 306 -1.20 -11.23 4.73
CA ILE A 306 0.14 -11.57 5.12
C ILE A 306 1.09 -10.53 4.53
N ARG A 307 1.63 -9.68 5.40
CA ARG A 307 2.67 -8.70 5.08
C ARG A 307 3.93 -8.91 5.90
N TYR A 308 3.84 -9.62 7.04
CA TYR A 308 4.88 -9.71 8.04
C TYR A 308 5.20 -11.17 8.38
N LYS A 309 6.36 -11.35 9.03
CA LYS A 309 6.89 -12.66 9.41
C LYS A 309 5.91 -13.44 10.29
N GLU A 310 5.38 -12.80 11.32
CA GLU A 310 4.47 -13.43 12.29
C GLU A 310 3.16 -13.92 11.65
N GLU A 311 2.69 -13.22 10.63
CA GLU A 311 1.49 -13.61 9.90
C GLU A 311 1.71 -14.84 9.03
N TRP A 312 2.91 -14.97 8.44
CA TRP A 312 3.31 -16.20 7.76
C TRP A 312 3.46 -17.35 8.73
N GLU A 313 4.09 -17.14 9.89
CA GLU A 313 4.25 -18.16 10.92
C GLU A 313 2.88 -18.69 11.40
N GLU A 314 1.96 -17.77 11.69
CA GLU A 314 0.61 -18.13 12.13
C GLU A 314 -0.16 -18.87 11.02
N TYR A 315 -0.05 -18.41 9.77
CA TYR A 315 -0.66 -19.08 8.63
C TYR A 315 -0.12 -20.49 8.46
N PHE A 316 1.19 -20.67 8.44
CA PHE A 316 1.83 -21.98 8.25
C PHE A 316 1.49 -22.95 9.38
N LYS A 317 1.43 -22.50 10.64
CA LYS A 317 0.91 -23.28 11.75
C LYS A 317 -0.54 -23.73 11.51
N SER A 318 -1.40 -22.82 11.02
CA SER A 318 -2.83 -23.09 10.79
C SER A 318 -3.09 -24.15 9.71
N VAL A 319 -2.21 -24.26 8.72
CA VAL A 319 -2.32 -25.24 7.62
C VAL A 319 -1.48 -26.48 7.82
N ASN A 320 -0.74 -26.58 8.93
CA ASN A 320 0.22 -27.66 9.22
C ASN A 320 1.24 -27.81 8.08
N GLU A 321 2.03 -26.75 7.89
CA GLU A 321 2.97 -26.65 6.76
C GLU A 321 4.03 -27.74 6.77
N GLN A 322 4.54 -28.15 7.96
CA GLN A 322 5.51 -29.25 8.03
C GLN A 322 4.99 -30.54 7.41
N LYS A 323 3.74 -30.89 7.68
CA LYS A 323 3.14 -32.09 7.06
C LYS A 323 3.08 -32.00 5.53
N TYR A 324 2.93 -30.79 5.00
CA TYR A 324 2.94 -30.56 3.55
C TYR A 324 4.37 -30.70 2.99
N ILE A 325 5.37 -30.13 3.68
CA ILE A 325 6.78 -30.25 3.32
C ILE A 325 7.22 -31.71 3.37
N ASP A 326 6.83 -32.49 4.41
CA ASP A 326 7.10 -33.94 4.50
C ASP A 326 6.50 -34.69 3.33
N LYS A 327 5.28 -34.36 2.91
CA LYS A 327 4.66 -34.93 1.72
C LYS A 327 5.46 -34.64 0.45
N LEU A 328 5.84 -33.34 0.26
CA LEU A 328 6.68 -32.93 -0.87
C LEU A 328 8.02 -33.69 -0.86
N SER A 329 8.63 -33.82 0.30
CA SER A 329 9.90 -34.57 0.46
C SER A 329 9.79 -36.00 0.02
N ALA A 330 8.68 -36.68 0.34
CA ALA A 330 8.40 -38.04 -0.11
C ALA A 330 8.19 -38.13 -1.63
N GLU A 331 7.43 -37.17 -2.20
CA GLU A 331 7.15 -37.11 -3.64
C GLU A 331 8.39 -36.76 -4.47
N LEU A 332 9.34 -36.01 -3.90
CA LEU A 332 10.54 -35.50 -4.57
C LEU A 332 11.81 -36.27 -4.16
N LYS A 333 11.66 -37.44 -3.54
CA LYS A 333 12.79 -38.29 -3.11
C LYS A 333 13.74 -38.54 -4.29
N GLY A 334 15.03 -38.27 -4.09
CA GLY A 334 16.08 -38.43 -5.10
C GLY A 334 16.12 -37.40 -6.22
N LYS A 335 15.21 -36.41 -6.22
CA LYS A 335 15.19 -35.31 -7.18
C LYS A 335 16.05 -34.13 -6.70
N LYS A 336 16.76 -33.47 -7.62
CA LYS A 336 17.47 -32.24 -7.37
C LYS A 336 16.47 -31.07 -7.41
N VAL A 337 16.34 -30.37 -6.30
CA VAL A 337 15.35 -29.30 -6.10
C VAL A 337 16.02 -27.95 -6.08
N LEU A 338 15.55 -27.03 -6.92
CA LEU A 338 15.92 -25.63 -6.89
C LEU A 338 14.79 -24.85 -6.17
N LEU A 339 15.10 -24.16 -5.08
CA LEU A 339 14.16 -23.20 -4.49
C LEU A 339 14.12 -21.94 -5.33
N TYR A 340 12.95 -21.31 -5.47
CA TYR A 340 12.79 -20.08 -6.20
C TYR A 340 11.99 -19.06 -5.39
N GLY A 341 12.64 -17.94 -5.03
CA GLY A 341 12.14 -16.88 -4.16
C GLY A 341 12.85 -16.85 -2.82
N ALA A 342 13.64 -15.80 -2.56
CA ALA A 342 14.39 -15.60 -1.33
C ALA A 342 13.86 -14.41 -0.52
N GLY A 343 12.54 -14.20 -0.55
CA GLY A 343 11.84 -13.16 0.19
C GLY A 343 11.36 -13.60 1.57
N LEU A 344 10.44 -12.82 2.15
CA LEU A 344 9.89 -13.04 3.49
C LEU A 344 9.31 -14.46 3.69
N THR A 345 8.59 -14.96 2.70
CA THR A 345 8.02 -16.33 2.75
C THR A 345 9.10 -17.40 2.89
N ALA A 346 10.20 -17.26 2.13
CA ALA A 346 11.33 -18.17 2.21
C ALA A 346 12.01 -18.10 3.58
N ASN A 347 12.19 -16.88 4.13
CA ASN A 347 12.77 -16.70 5.47
C ASN A 347 11.97 -17.51 6.51
N VAL A 348 10.65 -17.31 6.53
CA VAL A 348 9.81 -17.99 7.52
C VAL A 348 9.81 -19.52 7.33
N LEU A 349 9.79 -19.99 6.08
CA LEU A 349 9.83 -21.42 5.77
C LEU A 349 11.16 -22.03 6.23
N LEU A 350 12.30 -21.44 5.85
CA LEU A 350 13.63 -21.99 6.14
C LEU A 350 14.03 -21.84 7.61
N GLU A 351 13.50 -20.87 8.33
CA GLU A 351 13.73 -20.71 9.78
C GLU A 351 12.93 -21.68 10.64
N ASN A 352 11.69 -22.01 10.23
CA ASN A 352 10.74 -22.67 11.14
C ASN A 352 10.38 -24.11 10.72
N TYR A 353 10.78 -24.55 9.52
CA TYR A 353 10.39 -25.85 8.98
C TYR A 353 11.57 -26.66 8.46
N ASP A 354 11.47 -27.97 8.58
CA ASP A 354 12.53 -28.91 8.18
C ASP A 354 12.44 -29.26 6.69
N PHE A 355 13.44 -28.84 5.92
CA PHE A 355 13.64 -29.14 4.51
C PHE A 355 14.77 -30.17 4.29
N SER A 356 15.37 -30.73 5.33
CA SER A 356 16.56 -31.61 5.25
C SER A 356 16.36 -32.86 4.42
N LYS A 357 15.12 -33.33 4.28
CA LYS A 357 14.76 -34.47 3.46
C LYS A 357 14.71 -34.24 1.95
N LEU A 358 14.80 -32.96 1.54
CA LEU A 358 14.87 -32.54 0.14
C LEU A 358 16.33 -32.37 -0.28
N ASN A 359 16.68 -32.81 -1.47
CA ASN A 359 18.00 -32.54 -2.07
C ASN A 359 18.00 -31.16 -2.73
N ILE A 360 18.11 -30.08 -1.91
CA ILE A 360 18.11 -28.69 -2.37
C ILE A 360 19.48 -28.32 -2.85
N ILE A 361 19.61 -27.95 -4.13
CA ILE A 361 20.88 -27.55 -4.76
C ILE A 361 21.20 -26.06 -4.59
N GLY A 362 20.22 -25.24 -4.23
CA GLY A 362 20.36 -23.81 -4.00
C GLY A 362 19.04 -23.07 -4.03
N ILE A 363 19.10 -21.76 -3.87
CA ILE A 363 17.97 -20.85 -3.90
C ILE A 363 18.16 -19.71 -4.91
N CYS A 364 17.16 -19.53 -5.79
CA CYS A 364 17.18 -18.53 -6.85
C CYS A 364 16.30 -17.35 -6.50
N ASP A 365 16.79 -16.13 -6.74
CA ASP A 365 16.00 -14.90 -6.65
C ASP A 365 16.62 -13.80 -7.50
N LYS A 366 15.81 -12.85 -7.98
CA LYS A 366 16.26 -11.68 -8.75
C LYS A 366 17.24 -10.81 -7.96
N LYS A 367 17.11 -10.75 -6.63
CA LYS A 367 18.05 -9.99 -5.78
C LYS A 367 19.49 -10.49 -5.88
N PHE A 368 19.72 -11.74 -6.34
CA PHE A 368 21.02 -12.34 -6.55
C PHE A 368 21.62 -12.08 -7.94
N GLU A 369 21.04 -11.19 -8.72
CA GLU A 369 21.64 -10.70 -9.98
C GLU A 369 22.74 -9.64 -9.76
N LYS A 370 22.88 -9.13 -8.54
CA LYS A 370 23.91 -8.13 -8.17
C LYS A 370 25.29 -8.76 -8.06
N GLU A 371 26.33 -7.98 -8.39
CA GLU A 371 27.73 -8.44 -8.32
C GLU A 371 28.20 -8.72 -6.87
N ASP A 372 27.64 -7.97 -5.90
CA ASP A 372 27.94 -8.07 -4.47
C ASP A 372 26.99 -9.01 -3.71
N ARG A 373 26.37 -9.97 -4.42
CA ARG A 373 25.42 -10.90 -3.81
C ARG A 373 26.08 -11.76 -2.72
N GLU A 374 25.34 -12.05 -1.66
CA GLU A 374 25.71 -13.06 -0.67
C GLU A 374 25.83 -14.45 -1.36
N GLU A 375 26.90 -15.19 -1.08
CA GLU A 375 27.14 -16.52 -1.66
C GLU A 375 26.15 -17.54 -1.14
N TYR A 376 25.69 -17.37 0.09
CA TYR A 376 24.75 -18.30 0.76
C TYR A 376 23.57 -17.54 1.37
N PHE A 377 22.39 -18.18 1.35
CA PHE A 377 21.16 -17.75 2.01
C PHE A 377 20.62 -18.94 2.79
N TYR A 378 20.57 -18.86 4.12
CA TYR A 378 20.27 -20.01 5.01
C TYR A 378 21.05 -21.28 4.68
N ASN A 379 22.36 -21.15 4.48
CA ASN A 379 23.27 -22.24 4.05
C ASN A 379 22.96 -22.87 2.68
N LEU A 380 22.07 -22.25 1.89
CA LEU A 380 21.77 -22.63 0.52
C LEU A 380 22.54 -21.74 -0.45
N LYS A 381 23.20 -22.31 -1.44
CA LYS A 381 23.90 -21.55 -2.49
C LYS A 381 22.96 -20.61 -3.20
N THR A 382 23.30 -19.34 -3.31
CA THR A 382 22.49 -18.34 -4.03
C THR A 382 22.71 -18.44 -5.54
N ILE A 383 21.63 -18.30 -6.30
CA ILE A 383 21.60 -18.53 -7.74
C ILE A 383 20.86 -17.36 -8.40
N SER A 384 21.48 -16.73 -9.39
CA SER A 384 20.83 -15.74 -10.22
C SER A 384 19.85 -16.40 -11.20
N PRO A 385 18.71 -15.77 -11.52
CA PRO A 385 17.81 -16.24 -12.57
C PRO A 385 18.50 -16.53 -13.92
N LYS A 386 19.54 -15.79 -14.25
CA LYS A 386 20.34 -15.97 -15.48
C LYS A 386 21.11 -17.31 -15.49
N GLU A 387 21.46 -17.82 -14.32
CA GLU A 387 22.22 -19.06 -14.16
C GLU A 387 21.34 -20.30 -14.25
N VAL A 388 20.02 -20.17 -14.04
CA VAL A 388 19.07 -21.31 -13.93
C VAL A 388 19.09 -22.21 -15.15
N LYS A 389 19.28 -21.68 -16.36
CA LYS A 389 19.34 -22.46 -17.61
C LYS A 389 20.47 -23.47 -17.66
N ASN A 390 21.57 -23.16 -16.96
CA ASN A 390 22.80 -23.94 -16.99
C ASN A 390 22.92 -24.92 -15.80
N LEU A 391 21.89 -24.99 -14.94
CA LEU A 391 21.90 -25.82 -13.76
C LEU A 391 21.29 -27.19 -14.03
N ASP A 392 21.88 -28.21 -13.41
CA ASP A 392 21.33 -29.55 -13.39
C ASP A 392 20.38 -29.73 -12.19
N PHE A 393 19.08 -29.65 -12.46
CA PHE A 393 18.01 -29.85 -11.48
C PHE A 393 16.78 -30.50 -12.12
N ASP A 394 15.90 -31.07 -11.28
CA ASP A 394 14.68 -31.75 -11.71
C ASP A 394 13.42 -30.93 -11.49
N VAL A 395 13.38 -30.15 -10.39
CA VAL A 395 12.17 -29.47 -9.91
C VAL A 395 12.49 -28.10 -9.42
N ILE A 396 11.61 -27.13 -9.75
CA ILE A 396 11.58 -25.81 -9.10
C ILE A 396 10.49 -25.82 -8.03
N LEU A 397 10.87 -25.52 -6.81
CA LEU A 397 9.98 -25.40 -5.66
C LEU A 397 9.86 -23.93 -5.29
N PHE A 398 8.73 -23.30 -5.59
CA PHE A 398 8.51 -21.88 -5.33
C PHE A 398 8.22 -21.62 -3.87
N THR A 399 9.05 -20.81 -3.25
CA THR A 399 8.88 -20.22 -1.92
C THR A 399 8.20 -18.85 -1.98
N LEU A 400 7.36 -18.66 -2.98
CA LEU A 400 6.60 -17.46 -3.29
C LEU A 400 5.11 -17.78 -3.31
N LYS A 401 4.29 -16.83 -2.90
CA LYS A 401 2.83 -16.97 -2.99
C LYS A 401 2.32 -16.82 -4.43
N GLU A 402 2.79 -15.80 -5.14
CA GLU A 402 2.38 -15.51 -6.52
C GLU A 402 3.49 -15.86 -7.50
N PHE A 403 3.55 -17.12 -7.88
CA PHE A 403 4.60 -17.65 -8.74
C PHE A 403 4.16 -17.90 -10.20
N GLU A 404 2.89 -17.79 -10.53
CA GLU A 404 2.40 -18.15 -11.88
C GLU A 404 3.01 -17.26 -12.98
N LYS A 405 3.23 -15.96 -12.70
CA LYS A 405 3.93 -15.07 -13.65
C LYS A 405 5.37 -15.52 -13.88
N ILE A 406 6.08 -15.85 -12.80
CA ILE A 406 7.48 -16.32 -12.87
C ILE A 406 7.55 -17.65 -13.59
N LYS A 407 6.64 -18.56 -13.29
CA LYS A 407 6.51 -19.85 -13.97
C LYS A 407 6.32 -19.70 -15.49
N GLN A 408 5.52 -18.70 -15.92
CA GLN A 408 5.35 -18.41 -17.34
C GLN A 408 6.62 -17.84 -17.97
N ILE A 409 7.33 -16.95 -17.28
CA ILE A 409 8.63 -16.41 -17.73
C ILE A 409 9.64 -17.55 -17.90
N LEU A 410 9.78 -18.41 -16.89
CA LEU A 410 10.73 -19.55 -16.94
C LEU A 410 10.40 -20.51 -18.09
N LYS A 411 9.10 -20.77 -18.36
CA LYS A 411 8.68 -21.57 -19.51
C LYS A 411 9.04 -20.92 -20.84
N ASN A 412 8.79 -19.63 -20.97
CA ASN A 412 9.15 -18.84 -22.16
C ASN A 412 10.69 -18.85 -22.40
N ASP A 413 11.44 -18.92 -21.32
CA ASP A 413 12.89 -19.06 -21.33
C ASP A 413 13.39 -20.49 -21.62
N GLY A 414 12.47 -21.42 -21.90
CA GLY A 414 12.79 -22.81 -22.27
C GLY A 414 13.00 -23.75 -21.09
N ILE A 415 12.68 -23.36 -19.86
CA ILE A 415 12.80 -24.21 -18.67
C ILE A 415 11.53 -25.06 -18.52
N ASN A 416 11.57 -26.28 -19.08
CA ASN A 416 10.44 -27.23 -19.06
C ASN A 416 10.56 -28.26 -17.92
N LYS A 417 10.87 -27.79 -16.73
CA LYS A 417 10.98 -28.65 -15.52
C LYS A 417 9.67 -28.64 -14.73
N LYS A 418 9.50 -29.62 -13.82
CA LYS A 418 8.37 -29.62 -12.87
C LYS A 418 8.46 -28.39 -11.97
N MET A 419 7.36 -27.65 -11.84
CA MET A 419 7.27 -26.38 -11.07
C MET A 419 6.10 -26.46 -10.12
N ILE A 420 6.35 -26.42 -8.81
CA ILE A 420 5.35 -26.55 -7.75
C ILE A 420 5.58 -25.53 -6.64
N SER A 421 4.57 -25.30 -5.80
CA SER A 421 4.68 -24.40 -4.65
C SER A 421 5.23 -25.15 -3.44
N ALA A 422 6.14 -24.53 -2.69
CA ALA A 422 6.54 -24.94 -1.35
C ALA A 422 5.49 -24.56 -0.30
N VAL A 423 4.61 -23.60 -0.62
CA VAL A 423 3.57 -23.10 0.28
C VAL A 423 2.30 -23.92 0.08
N LYS A 424 1.76 -24.47 1.15
CA LYS A 424 0.46 -25.14 1.14
C LYS A 424 -0.65 -24.10 0.98
N LEU A 425 -1.15 -23.95 -0.24
CA LEU A 425 -2.31 -23.11 -0.49
C LEU A 425 -3.58 -23.85 -0.08
N SER A 426 -4.27 -23.35 0.92
CA SER A 426 -5.53 -23.92 1.39
C SER A 426 -6.72 -23.22 0.73
N ASN A 427 -7.68 -24.01 0.19
CA ASN A 427 -8.95 -23.47 -0.30
C ASN A 427 -9.80 -22.79 0.79
N LYS A 428 -9.41 -22.92 2.07
CA LYS A 428 -10.06 -22.29 3.22
C LYS A 428 -9.55 -20.87 3.48
N TYR A 429 -8.42 -20.47 2.85
CA TYR A 429 -7.75 -19.22 3.12
C TYR A 429 -7.51 -18.47 1.82
N VAL A 430 -7.82 -17.18 1.80
CA VAL A 430 -7.43 -16.29 0.72
C VAL A 430 -6.23 -15.50 1.22
N LEU A 431 -5.05 -15.84 0.71
CA LEU A 431 -3.83 -15.10 0.97
C LEU A 431 -3.84 -13.83 0.12
N ARG A 432 -3.67 -12.69 0.74
CA ARG A 432 -3.38 -11.43 0.07
C ARG A 432 -2.07 -10.87 0.63
N VAL A 433 -1.20 -10.45 -0.27
CA VAL A 433 0.00 -9.66 0.03
C VAL A 433 -0.31 -8.21 -0.22
#